data_fa8a4565319e8338d406296c35b97361
#
_entry.id   fa8a4565319e8338d406296c35b97361
#
_cell.length_a   1.000
_cell.length_b   1.000
_cell.length_c   1.000
_cell.angle_alpha   90.00
_cell.angle_beta   90.00
_cell.angle_gamma   90.00
#
_symmetry.space_group_name_H-M   'P 1'
#
loop_
_entity.id
_entity.type
_entity.pdbx_description
1 polymer ?
#
loop_
_entity_poly.entity_id
_entity_poly.type
_entity_poly.pdbx_seq_one_letter_code
_entity_poly.pdbx_strand_id
1 'polypeptide(L)'
;KLYAQLLDALSTDLEWTTEGLSNQLPVVFYSEPDNNPLTNFALFLVYFCTLGYSIISLVRYTLFIYFPHLAPACQNLVVFGNPKKQLEEAEEELATLPQLATEDMFITEHYFIMTSPYGNAIVPIQEILWIYKYSTLHKFLWYHFSISYTLHITANKHMFIQCPKNIKSDIDGIICSTVTPDMVF
;
A
#
# COMPACT_ATOMS: atom_id res chain seq x y z
N LYS A 1 -48.75 -1.97 15.62
CA LYS A 1 -49.41 -0.92 16.39
C LYS A 1 -49.90 0.21 15.50
N LEU A 2 -49.02 0.83 14.69
CA LEU A 2 -49.33 1.99 13.85
C LEU A 2 -50.42 1.67 12.79
N TYR A 3 -50.32 0.50 12.10
CA TYR A 3 -51.30 0.03 11.14
C TYR A 3 -52.69 -0.16 11.75
N ALA A 4 -52.76 -0.73 12.96
CA ALA A 4 -54.05 -0.89 13.65
C ALA A 4 -54.66 0.47 14.06
N GLN A 5 -53.84 1.43 14.46
CA GLN A 5 -54.30 2.78 14.77
C GLN A 5 -54.79 3.53 13.53
N LEU A 6 -54.10 3.33 12.39
CA LEU A 6 -54.45 3.92 11.10
C LEU A 6 -55.78 3.34 10.58
N LEU A 7 -55.96 2.02 10.69
CA LEU A 7 -57.22 1.35 10.32
C LEU A 7 -58.38 1.86 11.20
N ASP A 8 -58.15 2.02 12.50
CA ASP A 8 -59.17 2.49 13.44
C ASP A 8 -59.58 3.95 13.15
N ALA A 9 -58.59 4.81 12.90
CA ALA A 9 -58.83 6.22 12.54
C ALA A 9 -59.58 6.31 11.19
N LEU A 10 -59.17 5.58 10.16
CA LEU A 10 -59.80 5.57 8.83
C LEU A 10 -61.18 4.95 8.87
N SER A 11 -61.43 3.95 9.71
CA SER A 11 -62.78 3.34 9.86
C SER A 11 -63.76 4.30 10.48
N THR A 12 -63.27 5.17 11.36
CA THR A 12 -64.11 6.22 11.99
C THR A 12 -64.43 7.37 11.01
N ASP A 13 -63.45 7.78 10.21
CA ASP A 13 -63.66 8.87 9.27
C ASP A 13 -64.45 8.47 8.02
N LEU A 14 -64.35 7.25 7.55
CA LEU A 14 -65.01 6.75 6.32
C LEU A 14 -66.29 5.98 6.59
N GLU A 15 -66.69 5.78 7.81
CA GLU A 15 -67.83 4.95 8.24
C GLU A 15 -67.77 3.51 7.68
N TRP A 16 -66.57 2.98 7.45
CA TRP A 16 -66.34 1.64 6.93
C TRP A 16 -66.00 0.65 8.03
N THR A 17 -66.30 -0.60 7.79
CA THR A 17 -65.86 -1.64 8.73
C THR A 17 -64.34 -1.89 8.64
N THR A 18 -63.69 -2.05 9.75
CA THR A 18 -62.23 -2.31 9.82
C THR A 18 -61.79 -3.50 8.99
N GLU A 19 -62.65 -4.55 8.85
CA GLU A 19 -62.39 -5.72 7.98
C GLU A 19 -62.44 -5.33 6.48
N GLY A 20 -63.37 -4.51 6.05
CA GLY A 20 -63.45 -4.04 4.67
C GLY A 20 -62.22 -3.20 4.28
N LEU A 21 -61.77 -2.34 5.18
CA LEU A 21 -60.62 -1.50 4.99
C LEU A 21 -59.31 -2.34 4.97
N SER A 22 -59.18 -3.33 5.84
CA SER A 22 -57.96 -4.16 5.88
C SER A 22 -57.76 -5.00 4.63
N ASN A 23 -58.88 -5.37 3.92
CA ASN A 23 -58.81 -6.09 2.65
C ASN A 23 -58.44 -5.23 1.45
N GLN A 24 -58.67 -3.95 1.53
CA GLN A 24 -58.40 -3.00 0.42
C GLN A 24 -57.08 -2.25 0.59
N LEU A 25 -56.60 -2.05 1.81
CA LEU A 25 -55.35 -1.39 2.09
C LEU A 25 -54.21 -2.40 2.23
N PRO A 26 -53.19 -2.32 1.35
CA PRO A 26 -52.00 -3.14 1.50
C PRO A 26 -51.31 -2.83 2.82
N VAL A 27 -50.81 -3.87 3.49
CA VAL A 27 -49.96 -3.71 4.67
C VAL A 27 -48.66 -3.02 4.23
N VAL A 28 -48.58 -1.74 4.41
CA VAL A 28 -47.34 -0.97 4.14
C VAL A 28 -46.47 -1.07 5.39
N PHE A 29 -45.38 -1.83 5.31
CA PHE A 29 -44.34 -1.78 6.32
C PHE A 29 -43.49 -0.53 6.10
N TYR A 30 -43.76 0.51 6.82
CA TYR A 30 -42.83 1.63 6.93
C TYR A 30 -41.77 1.26 7.98
N SER A 31 -40.60 0.87 7.54
CA SER A 31 -39.42 0.76 8.39
C SER A 31 -38.85 2.15 8.55
N GLU A 32 -39.14 2.82 9.66
CA GLU A 32 -38.35 3.96 10.04
C GLU A 32 -36.90 3.47 10.23
N PRO A 33 -35.93 4.05 9.51
CA PRO A 33 -34.55 3.75 9.82
C PRO A 33 -34.32 4.12 11.30
N ASP A 34 -33.74 3.17 12.04
CA ASP A 34 -33.36 3.40 13.44
C ASP A 34 -32.45 4.61 13.50
N ASN A 35 -33.05 5.77 13.73
CA ASN A 35 -32.35 7.05 13.76
C ASN A 35 -31.67 7.20 15.14
N ASN A 36 -30.71 6.30 15.39
CA ASN A 36 -29.91 6.38 16.60
C ASN A 36 -28.89 7.51 16.45
N PRO A 37 -29.01 8.61 17.19
CA PRO A 37 -28.13 9.77 17.05
C PRO A 37 -26.65 9.42 17.30
N LEU A 38 -26.39 8.43 18.14
CA LEU A 38 -25.02 7.95 18.41
C LEU A 38 -24.42 7.26 17.20
N THR A 39 -25.18 6.41 16.51
CA THR A 39 -24.72 5.72 15.30
C THR A 39 -24.46 6.70 14.16
N ASN A 40 -25.35 7.67 13.97
CA ASN A 40 -25.18 8.70 12.95
C ASN A 40 -23.97 9.58 13.25
N PHE A 41 -23.74 9.93 14.51
CA PHE A 41 -22.55 10.69 14.92
C PHE A 41 -21.26 9.88 14.66
N ALA A 42 -21.25 8.60 15.01
CA ALA A 42 -20.11 7.72 14.77
C ALA A 42 -19.80 7.59 13.26
N LEU A 43 -20.83 7.40 12.43
CA LEU A 43 -20.68 7.36 10.97
C LEU A 43 -20.15 8.70 10.43
N PHE A 44 -20.69 9.82 10.90
CA PHE A 44 -20.20 11.15 10.50
C PHE A 44 -18.72 11.32 10.83
N LEU A 45 -18.30 10.90 12.01
CA LEU A 45 -16.89 10.96 12.43
C LEU A 45 -16.00 10.10 11.54
N VAL A 46 -16.42 8.87 11.20
CA VAL A 46 -15.69 8.01 10.27
C VAL A 46 -15.56 8.65 8.88
N TYR A 47 -16.64 9.20 8.32
CA TYR A 47 -16.60 9.90 7.04
C TYR A 47 -15.68 11.12 7.07
N PHE A 48 -15.73 11.90 8.15
CA PHE A 48 -14.86 13.07 8.30
C PHE A 48 -13.38 12.68 8.38
N CYS A 49 -13.05 11.62 9.12
CA CYS A 49 -11.69 11.11 9.22
C CYS A 49 -11.19 10.56 7.87
N THR A 50 -12.01 9.79 7.15
CA THR A 50 -11.64 9.26 5.84
C THR A 50 -11.46 10.36 4.80
N LEU A 51 -12.32 11.37 4.81
CA LEU A 51 -12.21 12.53 3.93
C LEU A 51 -10.93 13.32 4.22
N GLY A 52 -10.65 13.59 5.49
CA GLY A 52 -9.42 14.24 5.92
C GLY A 52 -8.16 13.48 5.50
N TYR A 53 -8.14 12.17 5.72
CA TYR A 53 -7.05 11.30 5.27
C TYR A 53 -6.86 11.33 3.75
N SER A 54 -7.96 11.30 2.99
CA SER A 54 -7.93 11.35 1.53
C SER A 54 -7.33 12.66 1.01
N ILE A 55 -7.71 13.80 1.62
CA ILE A 55 -7.16 15.11 1.24
C ILE A 55 -5.67 15.17 1.55
N ILE A 56 -5.25 14.74 2.74
CA ILE A 56 -3.83 14.73 3.13
C ILE A 56 -3.03 13.83 2.20
N SER A 57 -3.55 12.66 1.85
CA SER A 57 -2.90 11.73 0.93
C SER A 57 -2.75 12.35 -0.47
N LEU A 58 -3.79 12.99 -0.97
CA LEU A 58 -3.76 13.65 -2.27
C LEU A 58 -2.73 14.78 -2.32
N VAL A 59 -2.66 15.62 -1.28
CA VAL A 59 -1.66 16.66 -1.15
C VAL A 59 -0.25 16.07 -1.12
N ARG A 60 -0.02 15.00 -0.34
CA ARG A 60 1.27 14.32 -0.28
C ARG A 60 1.70 13.77 -1.63
N TYR A 61 0.81 13.06 -2.33
CA TYR A 61 1.11 12.50 -3.66
C TYR A 61 1.40 13.60 -4.68
N THR A 62 0.62 14.68 -4.68
CA THR A 62 0.89 15.83 -5.55
C THR A 62 2.25 16.45 -5.25
N LEU A 63 2.60 16.56 -3.97
CA LEU A 63 3.88 17.10 -3.56
C LEU A 63 5.06 16.22 -4.01
N PHE A 64 4.90 14.89 -3.96
CA PHE A 64 5.93 13.95 -4.43
C PHE A 64 6.09 13.95 -5.96
N ILE A 65 5.05 14.29 -6.72
CA ILE A 65 5.14 14.46 -8.18
C ILE A 65 5.99 15.68 -8.53
N TYR A 66 5.79 16.79 -7.82
CA TYR A 66 6.55 18.04 -8.08
C TYR A 66 7.94 18.01 -7.43
N PHE A 67 8.10 17.30 -6.33
CA PHE A 67 9.35 17.21 -5.58
C PHE A 67 9.69 15.76 -5.27
N PRO A 68 10.14 14.96 -6.25
CA PRO A 68 10.38 13.53 -6.09
C PRO A 68 11.44 13.21 -5.03
N HIS A 69 12.39 14.12 -4.80
CA HIS A 69 13.41 13.96 -3.75
C HIS A 69 12.85 13.94 -2.32
N LEU A 70 11.59 14.38 -2.10
CA LEU A 70 10.90 14.30 -0.81
C LEU A 70 10.16 12.97 -0.62
N ALA A 71 10.10 12.12 -1.66
CA ALA A 71 9.45 10.82 -1.56
C ALA A 71 10.17 9.93 -0.54
N PRO A 72 9.44 9.04 0.16
CA PRO A 72 10.04 8.14 1.15
C PRO A 72 11.18 7.28 0.58
N ALA A 73 11.11 6.91 -0.69
CA ALA A 73 12.16 6.17 -1.39
C ALA A 73 13.49 6.95 -1.47
N CYS A 74 13.42 8.27 -1.58
CA CYS A 74 14.58 9.14 -1.71
C CYS A 74 15.11 9.64 -0.35
N GLN A 75 14.38 9.40 0.75
CA GLN A 75 14.84 9.77 2.09
C GLN A 75 16.16 9.09 2.46
N ASN A 76 16.36 7.89 1.96
CA ASN A 76 17.61 7.16 2.17
C ASN A 76 18.82 7.83 1.49
N LEU A 77 18.61 8.53 0.39
CA LEU A 77 19.69 9.26 -0.30
C LEU A 77 20.23 10.45 0.50
N VAL A 78 19.40 11.06 1.36
CA VAL A 78 19.84 12.16 2.25
C VAL A 78 21.02 11.74 3.12
N VAL A 79 21.09 10.47 3.47
CA VAL A 79 22.17 9.90 4.29
C VAL A 79 23.51 9.92 3.56
N PHE A 80 23.48 9.79 2.22
CA PHE A 80 24.68 9.69 1.39
C PHE A 80 25.11 11.03 0.73
N GLY A 81 24.25 12.05 0.79
CA GLY A 81 24.60 13.36 0.23
C GLY A 81 23.38 14.19 -0.16
N ASN A 82 23.49 14.93 -1.26
CA ASN A 82 22.40 15.74 -1.79
C ASN A 82 21.40 14.84 -2.55
N PRO A 83 20.19 14.59 -2.01
CA PRO A 83 19.25 13.65 -2.57
C PRO A 83 18.75 14.04 -3.96
N LYS A 84 18.66 15.34 -4.25
CA LYS A 84 18.23 15.84 -5.55
C LYS A 84 19.23 15.47 -6.64
N LYS A 85 20.51 15.73 -6.39
CA LYS A 85 21.59 15.46 -7.37
C LYS A 85 21.73 13.97 -7.61
N GLN A 86 21.72 13.16 -6.55
CA GLN A 86 21.83 11.71 -6.65
C GLN A 86 20.62 11.08 -7.36
N LEU A 87 19.43 11.65 -7.18
CA LEU A 87 18.23 11.19 -7.88
C LEU A 87 18.34 11.50 -9.38
N GLU A 88 18.75 12.71 -9.75
CA GLU A 88 18.95 13.11 -11.14
C GLU A 88 20.00 12.22 -11.83
N GLU A 89 21.12 11.94 -11.17
CA GLU A 89 22.16 11.02 -11.66
C GLU A 89 21.64 9.59 -11.83
N ALA A 90 20.90 9.07 -10.84
CA ALA A 90 20.32 7.72 -10.90
C ALA A 90 19.25 7.59 -12.01
N GLU A 91 18.45 8.64 -12.25
CA GLU A 91 17.47 8.67 -13.34
C GLU A 91 18.16 8.72 -14.72
N GLU A 92 19.22 9.50 -14.86
CA GLU A 92 20.00 9.58 -16.10
C GLU A 92 20.66 8.24 -16.43
N GLU A 93 21.27 7.58 -15.45
CA GLU A 93 21.87 6.27 -15.62
C GLU A 93 20.83 5.20 -15.95
N LEU A 94 19.67 5.23 -15.29
CA LEU A 94 18.59 4.27 -15.56
C LEU A 94 18.03 4.45 -16.98
N ALA A 95 17.97 5.68 -17.49
CA ALA A 95 17.51 5.96 -18.84
C ALA A 95 18.50 5.52 -19.93
N THR A 96 19.80 5.44 -19.60
CA THR A 96 20.85 5.14 -20.58
C THR A 96 21.04 3.65 -20.84
N LEU A 97 20.60 2.78 -19.99
CA LEU A 97 20.60 1.31 -19.98
C LEU A 97 21.20 0.76 -18.66
N PRO A 98 20.38 0.16 -17.83
CA PRO A 98 20.89 -0.51 -16.64
C PRO A 98 21.78 -1.70 -17.03
N GLN A 99 22.88 -1.89 -16.32
CA GLN A 99 23.79 -3.03 -16.53
C GLN A 99 23.08 -4.36 -16.28
N LEU A 100 22.19 -4.39 -15.31
CA LEU A 100 21.33 -5.51 -15.01
C LEU A 100 19.94 -5.01 -14.63
N ALA A 101 18.90 -5.60 -15.20
CA ALA A 101 17.51 -5.31 -14.88
C ALA A 101 16.76 -6.61 -14.63
N THR A 102 16.06 -6.67 -13.49
CA THR A 102 15.05 -7.68 -13.18
C THR A 102 13.70 -6.97 -13.02
N GLU A 103 12.62 -7.69 -12.70
CA GLU A 103 11.30 -7.07 -12.55
C GLU A 103 11.29 -5.91 -11.55
N ASP A 104 12.00 -6.07 -10.42
CA ASP A 104 11.93 -5.13 -9.29
C ASP A 104 13.27 -4.48 -8.95
N MET A 105 14.37 -4.88 -9.59
CA MET A 105 15.71 -4.44 -9.22
C MET A 105 16.52 -4.07 -10.46
N PHE A 106 17.23 -2.95 -10.37
CA PHE A 106 18.06 -2.42 -11.42
C PHE A 106 19.44 -2.09 -10.85
N ILE A 107 20.48 -2.44 -11.59
CA ILE A 107 21.85 -2.03 -11.31
C ILE A 107 22.30 -1.14 -12.44
N THR A 108 22.65 0.08 -12.10
CA THR A 108 23.30 1.03 -12.99
C THR A 108 24.80 1.06 -12.71
N GLU A 109 25.53 1.98 -13.28
CA GLU A 109 26.97 2.07 -13.06
C GLU A 109 27.31 2.44 -11.59
N HIS A 110 26.53 3.33 -10.98
CA HIS A 110 26.80 3.84 -9.64
C HIS A 110 25.70 3.55 -8.61
N TYR A 111 24.51 3.09 -9.03
CA TYR A 111 23.36 2.93 -8.14
C TYR A 111 22.74 1.53 -8.22
N PHE A 112 22.34 1.03 -7.06
CA PHE A 112 21.37 -0.05 -6.93
C PHE A 112 19.98 0.56 -6.70
N ILE A 113 19.02 0.20 -7.53
CA ILE A 113 17.64 0.72 -7.50
C ILE A 113 16.69 -0.45 -7.33
N MET A 114 15.85 -0.40 -6.32
CA MET A 114 14.77 -1.33 -6.10
C MET A 114 13.43 -0.60 -6.23
N THR A 115 12.54 -1.15 -7.06
CA THR A 115 11.17 -0.66 -7.25
C THR A 115 10.20 -1.78 -6.94
N SER A 116 9.79 -1.92 -5.70
CA SER A 116 8.88 -2.96 -5.26
C SER A 116 7.57 -2.36 -4.74
N PRO A 117 6.42 -3.05 -4.87
CA PRO A 117 5.18 -2.63 -4.22
C PRO A 117 5.30 -2.48 -2.71
N TYR A 118 6.30 -3.10 -2.11
CA TYR A 118 6.56 -3.07 -0.66
C TYR A 118 7.51 -1.95 -0.23
N GLY A 119 8.14 -1.27 -1.17
CA GLY A 119 9.06 -0.16 -0.91
C GLY A 119 10.03 0.04 -2.06
N ASN A 120 10.45 1.28 -2.24
CA ASN A 120 11.48 1.65 -3.19
C ASN A 120 12.73 2.02 -2.44
N ALA A 121 13.89 1.68 -2.98
CA ALA A 121 15.17 2.09 -2.43
C ALA A 121 16.15 2.42 -3.54
N ILE A 122 16.95 3.45 -3.31
CA ILE A 122 18.06 3.84 -4.18
C ILE A 122 19.30 3.92 -3.30
N VAL A 123 20.36 3.22 -3.68
CA VAL A 123 21.59 3.14 -2.89
C VAL A 123 22.80 3.24 -3.82
N PRO A 124 23.75 4.15 -3.53
CA PRO A 124 25.02 4.14 -4.24
C PRO A 124 25.77 2.83 -4.01
N ILE A 125 26.25 2.21 -5.08
CA ILE A 125 26.96 0.91 -4.99
C ILE A 125 28.19 1.00 -4.10
N GLN A 126 28.89 2.11 -4.13
CA GLN A 126 30.10 2.36 -3.32
C GLN A 126 29.81 2.37 -1.79
N GLU A 127 28.57 2.59 -1.41
CA GLU A 127 28.13 2.61 0.00
C GLU A 127 27.63 1.25 0.48
N ILE A 128 27.55 0.25 -0.40
CA ILE A 128 27.11 -1.09 -0.06
C ILE A 128 28.25 -1.84 0.61
N LEU A 129 28.05 -2.24 1.86
CA LEU A 129 29.02 -2.96 2.66
C LEU A 129 28.89 -4.48 2.55
N TRP A 130 27.63 -4.95 2.45
CA TRP A 130 27.34 -6.38 2.50
C TRP A 130 26.06 -6.70 1.74
N ILE A 131 26.13 -7.73 0.91
CA ILE A 131 24.98 -8.29 0.19
C ILE A 131 24.93 -9.78 0.46
N TYR A 132 23.76 -10.28 0.86
CA TYR A 132 23.59 -11.71 1.06
C TYR A 132 22.19 -12.17 0.71
N LYS A 133 22.10 -13.42 0.31
CA LYS A 133 20.84 -14.09 -0.01
C LYS A 133 20.35 -14.84 1.21
N TYR A 134 19.11 -14.58 1.58
CA TYR A 134 18.41 -15.33 2.59
C TYR A 134 17.35 -16.21 1.96
N SER A 135 17.32 -17.49 2.30
CA SER A 135 16.30 -18.42 1.83
C SER A 135 15.37 -18.82 2.96
N THR A 136 14.08 -18.61 2.75
CA THR A 136 13.04 -19.03 3.70
C THR A 136 12.29 -20.21 3.14
N LEU A 137 12.29 -21.31 3.89
CA LEU A 137 11.54 -22.50 3.59
C LEU A 137 10.15 -22.42 4.22
N HIS A 138 9.11 -22.32 3.38
CA HIS A 138 7.73 -22.33 3.84
C HIS A 138 7.25 -23.77 4.02
N LYS A 139 6.85 -24.09 5.26
CA LYS A 139 6.30 -25.40 5.63
C LYS A 139 4.83 -25.21 6.00
N PHE A 140 3.99 -26.07 5.43
CA PHE A 140 2.60 -26.19 5.83
C PHE A 140 2.30 -27.65 6.16
N LEU A 141 1.86 -27.92 7.39
CA LEU A 141 1.43 -29.26 7.85
C LEU A 141 2.38 -30.40 7.40
N TRP A 142 3.69 -30.31 7.72
CA TRP A 142 4.70 -31.32 7.41
C TRP A 142 5.18 -31.37 5.93
N TYR A 143 4.54 -30.65 5.01
CA TYR A 143 4.96 -30.56 3.62
C TYR A 143 5.78 -29.28 3.36
N HIS A 144 6.85 -29.44 2.60
CA HIS A 144 7.65 -28.33 2.08
C HIS A 144 6.93 -27.74 0.87
N PHE A 145 6.40 -26.54 0.98
CA PHE A 145 5.54 -25.97 -0.04
C PHE A 145 6.30 -25.10 -1.05
N SER A 146 7.17 -24.26 -0.57
CA SER A 146 7.97 -23.38 -1.44
C SER A 146 9.20 -22.84 -0.72
N ILE A 147 10.19 -22.44 -1.50
CA ILE A 147 11.36 -21.69 -1.03
C ILE A 147 11.25 -20.29 -1.60
N SER A 148 11.23 -19.28 -0.75
CA SER A 148 11.35 -17.88 -1.16
C SER A 148 12.76 -17.38 -0.87
N TYR A 149 13.25 -16.55 -1.77
CA TYR A 149 14.55 -15.92 -1.62
C TYR A 149 14.37 -14.42 -1.39
N THR A 150 15.15 -13.89 -0.48
CA THR A 150 15.18 -12.47 -0.15
C THR A 150 16.61 -11.99 -0.25
N LEU A 151 16.83 -10.93 -1.00
CA LEU A 151 18.12 -10.26 -1.06
C LEU A 151 18.18 -9.25 0.10
N HIS A 152 19.24 -9.33 0.87
CA HIS A 152 19.53 -8.41 1.95
C HIS A 152 20.75 -7.59 1.59
N ILE A 153 20.61 -6.28 1.66
CA ILE A 153 21.67 -5.32 1.38
C ILE A 153 21.88 -4.48 2.63
N THR A 154 23.11 -4.46 3.11
CA THR A 154 23.53 -3.57 4.18
C THR A 154 24.45 -2.52 3.59
N ALA A 155 24.05 -1.26 3.70
CA ALA A 155 24.85 -0.13 3.26
C ALA A 155 25.41 0.62 4.47
N ASN A 156 26.34 1.53 4.19
CA ASN A 156 26.95 2.40 5.18
C ASN A 156 25.89 3.17 5.99
N LYS A 157 26.26 3.67 7.17
CA LYS A 157 25.38 4.40 8.10
C LYS A 157 24.17 3.59 8.59
N HIS A 158 24.34 2.28 8.72
CA HIS A 158 23.33 1.35 9.25
C HIS A 158 22.06 1.21 8.40
N MET A 159 22.14 1.48 7.11
CA MET A 159 21.03 1.26 6.22
C MET A 159 20.90 -0.22 5.90
N PHE A 160 19.69 -0.76 6.05
CA PHE A 160 19.35 -2.13 5.76
C PHE A 160 18.15 -2.21 4.82
N ILE A 161 18.34 -2.88 3.70
CA ILE A 161 17.31 -3.04 2.66
C ILE A 161 17.02 -4.51 2.46
N GLN A 162 15.76 -4.84 2.36
CA GLN A 162 15.27 -6.18 2.07
C GLN A 162 14.49 -6.15 0.76
N CYS A 163 14.91 -6.97 -0.20
CA CYS A 163 14.23 -7.16 -1.47
C CYS A 163 13.52 -8.52 -1.45
N PRO A 164 12.25 -8.59 -1.05
CA PRO A 164 11.50 -9.83 -0.99
C PRO A 164 11.08 -10.31 -2.37
N LYS A 165 10.77 -11.61 -2.49
CA LYS A 165 10.17 -12.21 -3.68
C LYS A 165 11.05 -12.32 -4.93
N ASN A 166 12.29 -12.67 -4.81
CA ASN A 166 13.12 -12.79 -5.99
C ASN A 166 13.34 -14.24 -6.41
N ILE A 167 13.54 -14.46 -7.70
CA ILE A 167 13.97 -15.71 -8.25
C ILE A 167 15.46 -15.87 -7.91
N LYS A 168 15.86 -17.10 -7.65
CA LYS A 168 17.25 -17.39 -7.25
C LYS A 168 18.29 -16.87 -8.24
N SER A 169 18.02 -17.04 -9.54
CA SER A 169 18.91 -16.59 -10.63
C SER A 169 19.14 -15.09 -10.64
N ASP A 170 18.10 -14.31 -10.35
CA ASP A 170 18.16 -12.85 -10.37
C ASP A 170 19.00 -12.32 -9.21
N ILE A 171 18.81 -12.91 -8.03
CA ILE A 171 19.62 -12.57 -6.85
C ILE A 171 21.10 -12.92 -7.09
N ASP A 172 21.39 -14.09 -7.63
CA ASP A 172 22.76 -14.51 -7.90
C ASP A 172 23.39 -13.59 -8.97
N GLY A 173 22.64 -13.15 -9.97
CA GLY A 173 23.08 -12.16 -10.97
C GLY A 173 23.41 -10.80 -10.33
N ILE A 174 22.57 -10.30 -9.43
CA ILE A 174 22.78 -9.05 -8.74
C ILE A 174 24.02 -9.11 -7.83
N ILE A 175 24.18 -10.19 -7.08
CA ILE A 175 25.35 -10.36 -6.21
C ILE A 175 26.63 -10.34 -7.06
N CYS A 176 26.65 -11.04 -8.19
CA CYS A 176 27.81 -11.06 -9.07
C CYS A 176 28.13 -9.69 -9.69
N SER A 177 27.09 -8.87 -9.97
CA SER A 177 27.27 -7.56 -10.61
C SER A 177 27.67 -6.46 -9.64
N THR A 178 27.25 -6.59 -8.36
CA THR A 178 27.53 -5.58 -7.32
C THR A 178 28.83 -5.83 -6.57
N VAL A 179 29.37 -7.04 -6.61
CA VAL A 179 30.66 -7.35 -6.00
C VAL A 179 31.77 -6.76 -6.87
N THR A 180 32.24 -5.59 -6.49
CA THR A 180 33.49 -5.04 -7.04
C THR A 180 34.69 -5.86 -6.54
N PRO A 181 35.81 -5.92 -7.29
CA PRO A 181 36.99 -6.70 -6.91
C PRO A 181 37.57 -6.37 -5.53
N ASP A 182 37.25 -5.19 -5.02
CA ASP A 182 37.72 -4.69 -3.72
C ASP A 182 36.88 -5.20 -2.52
N MET A 183 35.73 -5.80 -2.75
CA MET A 183 34.94 -6.48 -1.73
C MET A 183 35.35 -7.97 -1.64
N VAL A 184 36.58 -8.20 -1.22
CA VAL A 184 37.08 -9.56 -0.96
C VAL A 184 36.60 -9.99 0.41
N PHE A 185 35.90 -11.13 0.47
CA PHE A 185 35.45 -11.84 1.67
C PHE A 185 36.60 -12.29 2.58
#